data_3e96a54e80c247f91f95bd5e06698e46
#
_entry.id   3e96a54e80c247f91f95bd5e06698e46
#
_cell.length_a   1.000
_cell.length_b   1.000
_cell.length_c   1.000
_cell.angle_alpha   90.00
_cell.angle_beta   90.00
_cell.angle_gamma   90.00
#
_symmetry.space_group_name_H-M   'P 1'
#
loop_
_entity.id
_entity.type
_entity.pdbx_description
1 polymer ?
#
loop_
_entity_poly.entity_id
_entity_poly.type
_entity_poly.pdbx_seq_one_letter_code
_entity_poly.pdbx_strand_id
1 'polypeptide(L)'
;MEEQSKLAERILDQVADAVICANHSGTIIRWNHASTALFGYSAEEALGQSVELIIPEHLRAAHWSGFDAAMTKGATKLQGRPTLTRALHKSGRRLYVEMSFAIVKGDTESEVLWRGR
;
A
#
# COMPACT_ATOMS: atom_id res chain seq x y z
N MET A 1 20.29 8.82 11.70
CA MET A 1 19.49 7.82 10.98
C MET A 1 18.13 7.57 11.62
N GLU A 2 18.06 7.31 12.92
CA GLU A 2 16.78 7.17 13.63
C GLU A 2 15.92 8.42 13.53
N GLU A 3 16.51 9.61 13.65
CA GLU A 3 15.77 10.87 13.55
C GLU A 3 15.17 11.07 12.17
N GLN A 4 15.89 10.68 11.11
CA GLN A 4 15.39 10.78 9.75
C GLN A 4 14.25 9.80 9.51
N SER A 5 14.35 8.57 10.06
CA SER A 5 13.25 7.60 9.97
C SER A 5 12.02 8.07 10.72
N LYS A 6 12.18 8.65 11.89
CA LYS A 6 11.07 9.22 12.68
C LYS A 6 10.44 10.40 11.96
N LEU A 7 11.25 11.25 11.35
CA LEU A 7 10.74 12.38 10.57
C LEU A 7 9.93 11.88 9.37
N ALA A 8 10.44 10.87 8.66
CA ALA A 8 9.73 10.28 7.53
C ALA A 8 8.37 9.72 7.96
N GLU A 9 8.30 9.02 9.09
CA GLU A 9 7.04 8.51 9.62
C GLU A 9 6.07 9.63 9.98
N ARG A 10 6.55 10.70 10.60
CA ARG A 10 5.72 11.87 10.93
C ARG A 10 5.18 12.55 9.69
N ILE A 11 6.01 12.65 8.65
CA ILE A 11 5.58 13.22 7.36
C ILE A 11 4.48 12.36 6.76
N LEU A 12 4.65 11.04 6.74
CA LEU A 12 3.65 10.11 6.22
C LEU A 12 2.32 10.26 6.97
N ASP A 13 2.37 10.47 8.29
CA ASP A 13 1.16 10.63 9.09
C ASP A 13 0.44 11.96 8.83
N GLN A 14 1.13 12.94 8.27
CA GLN A 14 0.53 14.23 7.91
C GLN A 14 0.01 14.27 6.48
N VAL A 15 0.37 13.32 5.63
CA VAL A 15 -0.11 13.27 4.25
C VAL A 15 -1.60 12.94 4.24
N ALA A 16 -2.37 13.74 3.49
CA ALA A 16 -3.82 13.57 3.41
C ALA A 16 -4.24 12.30 2.69
N ASP A 17 -3.42 11.81 1.78
CA ASP A 17 -3.69 10.57 1.06
C ASP A 17 -3.26 9.36 1.90
N ALA A 18 -3.96 8.26 1.76
CA ALA A 18 -3.53 6.99 2.35
C ALA A 18 -2.21 6.57 1.71
N VAL A 19 -1.22 6.27 2.53
CA VAL A 19 0.07 5.77 2.07
C VAL A 19 0.33 4.45 2.75
N ILE A 20 0.54 3.42 1.94
CA ILE A 20 0.83 2.06 2.40
C ILE A 20 2.12 1.62 1.72
N CYS A 21 3.03 1.07 2.49
CA CYS A 21 4.25 0.47 1.93
C CYS A 21 4.25 -1.01 2.27
N ALA A 22 4.50 -1.84 1.27
CA ALA A 22 4.62 -3.29 1.44
C ALA A 22 5.99 -3.73 0.97
N ASN A 23 6.52 -4.77 1.62
CA ASN A 23 7.78 -5.37 1.21
C ASN A 23 7.57 -6.27 -0.03
N HIS A 24 8.64 -6.90 -0.48
CA HIS A 24 8.61 -7.77 -1.67
C HIS A 24 7.69 -8.99 -1.53
N SER A 25 7.31 -9.34 -0.32
CA SER A 25 6.36 -10.44 -0.05
C SER A 25 4.92 -9.94 0.08
N GLY A 26 4.68 -8.65 -0.05
CA GLY A 26 3.35 -8.08 0.08
C GLY A 26 2.92 -7.87 1.53
N THR A 27 3.85 -7.90 2.48
CA THR A 27 3.58 -7.61 3.88
C THR A 27 3.64 -6.11 4.12
N ILE A 28 2.64 -5.58 4.81
CA ILE A 28 2.54 -4.15 5.10
C ILE A 28 3.61 -3.75 6.11
N ILE A 29 4.44 -2.77 5.74
CA ILE A 29 5.53 -2.25 6.60
C ILE A 29 5.37 -0.77 6.93
N ARG A 30 4.47 -0.05 6.25
CA ARG A 30 4.11 1.33 6.56
C ARG A 30 2.62 1.52 6.35
N TRP A 31 1.98 2.26 7.25
CA TRP A 31 0.53 2.50 7.24
C TRP A 31 0.28 3.82 7.94
N ASN A 32 -0.17 4.85 7.23
CA ASN A 32 -0.35 6.17 7.82
C ASN A 32 -1.77 6.42 8.35
N HIS A 33 -1.98 7.57 8.98
CA HIS A 33 -3.28 7.94 9.54
C HIS A 33 -4.39 7.97 8.50
N ALA A 34 -4.10 8.49 7.30
CA ALA A 34 -5.08 8.53 6.22
C ALA A 34 -5.50 7.12 5.80
N SER A 35 -4.59 6.14 5.86
CA SER A 35 -4.91 4.74 5.58
C SER A 35 -5.91 4.20 6.61
N THR A 36 -5.72 4.54 7.88
CA THR A 36 -6.66 4.17 8.94
C THR A 36 -8.03 4.78 8.69
N ALA A 37 -8.09 6.06 8.33
CA ALA A 37 -9.35 6.74 8.04
C ALA A 37 -10.07 6.12 6.84
N LEU A 38 -9.32 5.73 5.81
CA LEU A 38 -9.90 5.21 4.58
C LEU A 38 -10.34 3.75 4.70
N PHE A 39 -9.51 2.90 5.28
CA PHE A 39 -9.73 1.45 5.31
C PHE A 39 -10.27 0.90 6.64
N GLY A 40 -10.21 1.69 7.71
CA GLY A 40 -10.78 1.31 9.00
C GLY A 40 -9.87 0.50 9.92
N TYR A 41 -8.70 0.08 9.45
CA TYR A 41 -7.73 -0.63 10.29
C TYR A 41 -6.78 0.36 10.96
N SER A 42 -6.46 0.12 12.23
CA SER A 42 -5.38 0.88 12.88
C SER A 42 -4.02 0.44 12.32
N ALA A 43 -3.01 1.26 12.54
CA ALA A 43 -1.64 0.87 12.15
C ALA A 43 -1.22 -0.43 12.86
N GLU A 44 -1.57 -0.59 14.13
CA GLU A 44 -1.26 -1.81 14.88
C GLU A 44 -1.90 -3.05 14.27
N GLU A 45 -3.13 -2.91 13.76
CA GLU A 45 -3.84 -4.01 13.11
C GLU A 45 -3.26 -4.34 11.74
N ALA A 46 -2.82 -3.33 11.00
CA ALA A 46 -2.39 -3.49 9.60
C ALA A 46 -0.92 -3.88 9.45
N LEU A 47 -0.04 -3.31 10.26
CA LEU A 47 1.39 -3.60 10.16
C LEU A 47 1.67 -5.08 10.37
N GLY A 48 2.46 -5.67 9.50
CA GLY A 48 2.77 -7.10 9.54
C GLY A 48 1.76 -8.00 8.84
N GLN A 49 0.63 -7.44 8.40
CA GLN A 49 -0.38 -8.18 7.66
C GLN A 49 -0.14 -8.12 6.15
N SER A 50 -0.72 -9.05 5.41
CA SER A 50 -0.69 -9.01 3.95
C SER A 50 -1.55 -7.86 3.44
N VAL A 51 -1.14 -7.24 2.33
CA VAL A 51 -1.95 -6.23 1.64
C VAL A 51 -3.31 -6.77 1.19
N GLU A 52 -3.51 -8.08 1.16
CA GLU A 52 -4.81 -8.68 0.88
C GLU A 52 -5.91 -8.17 1.81
N LEU A 53 -5.51 -7.66 2.97
CA LEU A 53 -6.41 -7.04 3.94
C LEU A 53 -7.39 -6.06 3.31
N ILE A 54 -6.93 -5.27 2.33
CA ILE A 54 -7.73 -4.24 1.67
C ILE A 54 -8.18 -4.64 0.26
N ILE A 55 -7.94 -5.88 -0.14
CA ILE A 55 -8.25 -6.34 -1.50
C ILE A 55 -9.43 -7.29 -1.45
N PRO A 56 -10.53 -7.00 -2.19
CA PRO A 56 -11.65 -7.93 -2.29
C PRO A 56 -11.18 -9.32 -2.73
N GLU A 57 -11.78 -10.35 -2.15
CA GLU A 57 -11.34 -11.72 -2.36
C GLU A 57 -11.26 -12.11 -3.84
N HIS A 58 -12.27 -11.73 -4.62
CA HIS A 58 -12.32 -12.08 -6.05
C HIS A 58 -11.25 -11.37 -6.90
N LEU A 59 -10.55 -10.37 -6.35
CA LEU A 59 -9.49 -9.64 -7.06
C LEU A 59 -8.08 -10.03 -6.60
N ARG A 60 -7.96 -10.91 -5.62
CA ARG A 60 -6.66 -11.25 -5.03
C ARG A 60 -5.72 -11.95 -6.00
N ALA A 61 -6.24 -12.88 -6.80
CA ALA A 61 -5.41 -13.58 -7.80
C ALA A 61 -4.84 -12.59 -8.82
N ALA A 62 -5.68 -11.69 -9.36
CA ALA A 62 -5.23 -10.67 -10.30
C ALA A 62 -4.24 -9.71 -9.65
N HIS A 63 -4.47 -9.35 -8.37
CA HIS A 63 -3.54 -8.51 -7.62
C HIS A 63 -2.14 -9.12 -7.56
N TRP A 64 -2.03 -10.38 -7.14
CA TRP A 64 -0.72 -11.03 -6.99
C TRP A 64 -0.03 -11.23 -8.33
N SER A 65 -0.77 -11.50 -9.39
CA SER A 65 -0.21 -11.58 -10.74
C SER A 65 0.43 -10.25 -11.15
N GLY A 66 -0.28 -9.15 -10.93
CA GLY A 66 0.25 -7.81 -11.21
C GLY A 66 1.42 -7.43 -10.31
N PHE A 67 1.34 -7.80 -9.03
CA PHE A 67 2.39 -7.56 -8.05
C PHE A 67 3.69 -8.26 -8.46
N ASP A 68 3.61 -9.56 -8.77
CA ASP A 68 4.78 -10.34 -9.17
C ASP A 68 5.40 -9.81 -10.46
N ALA A 69 4.56 -9.42 -11.43
CA ALA A 69 5.05 -8.83 -12.68
C ALA A 69 5.77 -7.49 -12.42
N ALA A 70 5.21 -6.65 -11.56
CA ALA A 70 5.80 -5.36 -11.20
C ALA A 70 7.13 -5.53 -10.48
N MET A 71 7.21 -6.48 -9.54
CA MET A 71 8.45 -6.75 -8.81
C MET A 71 9.54 -7.27 -9.73
N THR A 72 9.20 -8.13 -10.69
CA THR A 72 10.14 -8.66 -11.66
C THR A 72 10.68 -7.57 -12.60
N LYS A 73 9.82 -6.68 -13.06
CA LYS A 73 10.19 -5.58 -13.95
C LYS A 73 10.84 -4.40 -13.23
N GLY A 74 10.62 -4.26 -11.94
CA GLY A 74 11.05 -3.10 -11.18
C GLY A 74 10.23 -1.85 -11.45
N ALA A 75 9.05 -1.99 -12.07
CA ALA A 75 8.15 -0.87 -12.38
C ALA A 75 6.72 -1.38 -12.49
N THR A 76 5.76 -0.54 -12.12
CA THR A 76 4.35 -0.86 -12.25
C THR A 76 3.85 -0.59 -13.67
N LYS A 77 2.76 -1.25 -14.06
CA LYS A 77 2.16 -1.11 -15.39
C LYS A 77 1.78 0.34 -15.70
N LEU A 78 1.23 1.06 -14.72
CA LEU A 78 0.77 2.43 -14.89
C LEU A 78 1.84 3.47 -14.51
N GLN A 79 3.01 3.02 -14.08
CA GLN A 79 4.16 3.89 -13.76
C GLN A 79 3.79 5.04 -12.80
N GLY A 80 3.07 4.72 -11.74
CA GLY A 80 2.67 5.68 -10.72
C GLY A 80 1.45 6.51 -11.06
N ARG A 81 0.82 6.29 -12.21
CA ARG A 81 -0.42 7.01 -12.56
C ARG A 81 -1.59 6.42 -11.78
N PRO A 82 -2.48 7.28 -11.26
CA PRO A 82 -3.61 6.80 -10.49
C PRO A 82 -4.65 6.09 -11.37
N THR A 83 -5.31 5.10 -10.77
CA THR A 83 -6.43 4.39 -11.38
C THR A 83 -7.50 4.13 -10.32
N LEU A 84 -8.75 4.09 -10.74
CA LEU A 84 -9.84 3.75 -9.83
C LEU A 84 -9.79 2.26 -9.53
N THR A 85 -9.68 1.93 -8.25
CA THR A 85 -9.48 0.57 -7.78
C THR A 85 -10.54 0.22 -6.74
N ARG A 86 -10.97 -1.02 -6.74
CA ARG A 86 -11.86 -1.54 -5.70
C ARG A 86 -11.03 -1.96 -4.49
N ALA A 87 -11.52 -1.58 -3.32
CA ALA A 87 -10.87 -1.94 -2.06
C ALA A 87 -11.91 -2.40 -1.05
N LEU A 88 -11.43 -2.95 0.06
CA LEU A 88 -12.27 -3.49 1.12
C LEU A 88 -11.98 -2.75 2.41
N HIS A 89 -13.03 -2.23 3.04
CA HIS A 89 -12.96 -1.63 4.37
C HIS A 89 -13.00 -2.74 5.43
N LYS A 90 -12.46 -2.49 6.62
CA LYS A 90 -12.49 -3.44 7.75
C LYS A 90 -13.90 -3.93 8.05
N SER A 91 -14.91 -3.10 7.89
CA SER A 91 -16.32 -3.45 8.12
C SER A 91 -16.90 -4.41 7.08
N GLY A 92 -16.16 -4.71 6.02
CA GLY A 92 -16.64 -5.46 4.86
C GLY A 92 -17.24 -4.58 3.77
N ARG A 93 -17.33 -3.26 4.00
CA ARG A 93 -17.86 -2.33 3.02
C ARG A 93 -16.92 -2.21 1.83
N ARG A 94 -17.48 -2.22 0.63
CA ARG A 94 -16.72 -2.02 -0.60
C ARG A 94 -16.41 -0.55 -0.81
N LEU A 95 -15.17 -0.28 -1.20
CA LEU A 95 -14.69 1.08 -1.47
C LEU A 95 -14.21 1.18 -2.90
N TYR A 96 -14.33 2.39 -3.46
CA TYR A 96 -13.67 2.76 -4.70
C TYR A 96 -12.62 3.80 -4.36
N VAL A 97 -11.37 3.48 -4.62
CA VAL A 97 -10.22 4.31 -4.24
C VAL A 97 -9.41 4.63 -5.48
N GLU A 98 -9.10 5.90 -5.68
CA GLU A 98 -8.14 6.28 -6.70
C GLU A 98 -6.75 5.95 -6.17
N MET A 99 -6.08 4.97 -6.78
CA MET A 99 -4.87 4.37 -6.26
C MET A 99 -3.74 4.48 -7.27
N SER A 100 -2.57 4.85 -6.81
CA SER A 100 -1.34 4.76 -7.60
C SER A 100 -0.36 3.83 -6.90
N PHE A 101 0.50 3.20 -7.69
CA PHE A 101 1.47 2.22 -7.22
C PHE A 101 2.85 2.57 -7.77
N ALA A 102 3.87 2.40 -6.96
CA ALA A 102 5.24 2.63 -7.36
C ALA A 102 6.15 1.58 -6.73
N ILE A 103 7.21 1.22 -7.44
CA ILE A 103 8.26 0.36 -6.90
C ILE A 103 9.34 1.25 -6.32
N VAL A 104 9.66 1.05 -5.04
CA VAL A 104 10.74 1.76 -4.37
C VAL A 104 11.90 0.78 -4.26
N LYS A 105 12.97 1.06 -4.99
CA LYS A 105 14.16 0.21 -4.98
C LYS A 105 14.99 0.51 -3.73
N GLY A 106 15.23 -0.55 -2.95
CA GLY A 106 16.15 -0.50 -1.82
C GLY A 106 17.52 -1.05 -2.21
N ASP A 107 18.42 -1.10 -1.25
CA ASP A 107 19.78 -1.60 -1.48
C ASP A 107 19.81 -3.09 -1.82
N THR A 108 18.92 -3.87 -1.20
CA THR A 108 18.87 -5.32 -1.39
C THR A 108 17.52 -5.80 -1.92
N GLU A 109 16.45 -5.10 -1.61
CA GLU A 109 15.08 -5.51 -1.95
C GLU A 109 14.26 -4.31 -2.43
N SER A 110 13.27 -4.59 -3.25
CA SER A 110 12.31 -3.58 -3.68
C SER A 110 11.06 -3.62 -2.81
N GLU A 111 10.45 -2.46 -2.62
CA GLU A 111 9.21 -2.30 -1.88
C GLU A 111 8.17 -1.68 -2.81
N VAL A 112 6.90 -1.87 -2.48
CA VAL A 112 5.80 -1.29 -3.24
C VAL A 112 5.14 -0.20 -2.43
N LEU A 113 5.04 0.99 -3.01
CA LEU A 113 4.35 2.12 -2.41
C LEU A 113 2.94 2.22 -3.02
N TRP A 114 1.94 2.25 -2.16
CA TRP A 114 0.53 2.42 -2.52
C TRP A 114 0.07 3.76 -1.99
N ARG A 115 -0.49 4.57 -2.86
CA ARG A 115 -1.04 5.86 -2.48
C ARG A 115 -2.48 5.92 -2.98
N GLY A 116 -3.41 6.24 -2.08
CA GLY A 116 -4.82 6.20 -2.41
C GLY A 116 -5.66 7.27 -1.72
N ARG A 117 -6.85 7.51 -2.29
CA ARG A 117 -7.83 8.42 -1.72
C ARG A 117 -9.23 8.17 -2.26
#